data_9e03c0160b870922c8e4fb8c44180aee
#
_entry.id   9e03c0160b870922c8e4fb8c44180aee
#
_cell.length_a   1.000
_cell.length_b   1.000
_cell.length_c   1.000
_cell.angle_alpha   90.00
_cell.angle_beta   90.00
_cell.angle_gamma   90.00
#
_symmetry.space_group_name_H-M   'P 1'
#
loop_
_entity.id
_entity.type
_entity.pdbx_description
1 polymer ?
#
loop_
_entity_poly.entity_id
_entity_poly.type
_entity_poly.pdbx_seq_one_letter_code
_entity_poly.pdbx_strand_id
1 'polypeptide(L)'
;MSRVVLVTGGARGIGLACARAFVGAGDRVAVTYRSAPPSGTDAADLFCVSCDVTDAGQVDAAFDAVEAELGPVEVLVANAGITADMLVLRMDDAAFATVVDTNLAGGFRTAKRAVQKMMRARWGRIIFISSVVGATGQAGQANYAASKAGLVGLSRSLAREFASRNITVNVVAPGPITTEMTASLSEDRRTAITEAVPLGRFGTPEEVAETVRFLASDAAAFITGAVVPVDGGLGMGPS
;
A
#
# COMPACT_ATOMS: atom_id res chain seq x y z
N MET A 1 -8.46 12.12 -18.58
CA MET A 1 -7.59 11.21 -19.34
C MET A 1 -7.40 9.95 -18.52
N SER A 2 -7.35 8.80 -19.15
CA SER A 2 -7.10 7.50 -18.48
C SER A 2 -5.62 7.42 -18.09
N ARG A 3 -5.32 7.32 -16.80
CA ARG A 3 -3.95 7.22 -16.28
C ARG A 3 -3.50 5.77 -16.19
N VAL A 4 -2.20 5.53 -16.15
CA VAL A 4 -1.64 4.21 -15.85
C VAL A 4 -1.37 4.10 -14.36
N VAL A 5 -2.04 3.16 -13.72
CA VAL A 5 -1.95 2.88 -12.29
C VAL A 5 -1.28 1.53 -12.07
N LEU A 6 -0.28 1.48 -11.21
CA LEU A 6 0.34 0.24 -10.76
C LEU A 6 0.07 0.02 -9.27
N VAL A 7 -0.55 -1.12 -8.93
CA VAL A 7 -0.79 -1.53 -7.54
C VAL A 7 0.06 -2.75 -7.22
N THR A 8 1.02 -2.61 -6.31
CA THR A 8 1.81 -3.76 -5.88
C THR A 8 1.05 -4.62 -4.87
N GLY A 9 1.14 -5.95 -5.00
CA GLY A 9 0.35 -6.87 -4.18
C GLY A 9 -1.16 -6.70 -4.41
N GLY A 10 -1.56 -6.43 -5.66
CA GLY A 10 -2.94 -6.12 -6.04
C GLY A 10 -3.83 -7.33 -6.32
N ALA A 11 -3.39 -8.54 -5.97
CA ALA A 11 -4.16 -9.76 -6.27
C ALA A 11 -5.32 -10.01 -5.30
N ARG A 12 -5.34 -9.38 -4.13
CA ARG A 12 -6.36 -9.58 -3.09
C ARG A 12 -6.45 -8.40 -2.12
N GLY A 13 -7.45 -8.43 -1.24
CA GLY A 13 -7.61 -7.50 -0.12
C GLY A 13 -7.61 -6.03 -0.54
N ILE A 14 -6.92 -5.18 0.22
CA ILE A 14 -6.84 -3.73 -0.03
C ILE A 14 -6.27 -3.44 -1.42
N GLY A 15 -5.23 -4.16 -1.85
CA GLY A 15 -4.62 -3.94 -3.16
C GLY A 15 -5.59 -4.17 -4.32
N LEU A 16 -6.38 -5.25 -4.26
CA LEU A 16 -7.39 -5.56 -5.27
C LEU A 16 -8.53 -4.53 -5.25
N ALA A 17 -8.99 -4.12 -4.07
CA ALA A 17 -10.00 -3.07 -3.95
C ALA A 17 -9.51 -1.74 -4.55
N CYS A 18 -8.25 -1.36 -4.31
CA CYS A 18 -7.63 -0.20 -4.96
C CYS A 18 -7.63 -0.34 -6.49
N ALA A 19 -7.20 -1.51 -7.00
CA ALA A 19 -7.17 -1.75 -8.43
C ALA A 19 -8.55 -1.58 -9.07
N ARG A 20 -9.60 -2.17 -8.45
CA ARG A 20 -10.99 -2.05 -8.91
C ARG A 20 -11.51 -0.61 -8.86
N ALA A 21 -11.18 0.14 -7.81
CA ALA A 21 -11.59 1.53 -7.68
C ALA A 21 -11.01 2.41 -8.81
N PHE A 22 -9.78 2.13 -9.23
CA PHE A 22 -9.16 2.82 -10.37
C PHE A 22 -9.73 2.37 -11.71
N VAL A 23 -9.99 1.07 -11.92
CA VAL A 23 -10.69 0.58 -13.12
C VAL A 23 -12.07 1.23 -13.23
N GLY A 24 -12.84 1.25 -12.15
CA GLY A 24 -14.15 1.91 -12.10
C GLY A 24 -14.10 3.42 -12.39
N ALA A 25 -12.95 4.07 -12.19
CA ALA A 25 -12.70 5.46 -12.54
C ALA A 25 -12.22 5.66 -14.00
N GLY A 26 -12.05 4.57 -14.77
CA GLY A 26 -11.62 4.58 -16.16
C GLY A 26 -10.10 4.64 -16.36
N ASP A 27 -9.32 4.36 -15.32
CA ASP A 27 -7.86 4.25 -15.41
C ASP A 27 -7.44 2.88 -15.98
N ARG A 28 -6.26 2.80 -16.60
CA ARG A 28 -5.61 1.56 -17.02
C ARG A 28 -4.79 1.01 -15.84
N VAL A 29 -5.11 -0.17 -15.38
CA VAL A 29 -4.59 -0.67 -14.12
C VAL A 29 -3.76 -1.94 -14.30
N ALA A 30 -2.55 -1.90 -13.79
CA ALA A 30 -1.71 -3.07 -13.59
C ALA A 30 -1.65 -3.44 -12.11
N VAL A 31 -1.57 -4.74 -11.82
CA VAL A 31 -1.34 -5.27 -10.48
C VAL A 31 -0.14 -6.21 -10.48
N THR A 32 0.65 -6.17 -9.40
CA THR A 32 1.64 -7.22 -9.20
C THR A 32 1.16 -8.24 -8.19
N TYR A 33 1.64 -9.47 -8.37
CA TYR A 33 1.42 -10.59 -7.46
C TYR A 33 2.70 -11.41 -7.31
N ARG A 34 2.86 -12.11 -6.19
CA ARG A 34 4.02 -12.99 -5.96
C ARG A 34 3.69 -14.45 -6.27
N SER A 35 2.57 -14.95 -5.80
CA SER A 35 2.23 -16.38 -5.88
C SER A 35 1.18 -16.70 -6.94
N ALA A 36 0.09 -15.93 -6.98
CA ALA A 36 -1.00 -16.15 -7.93
C ALA A 36 -1.64 -14.81 -8.33
N PRO A 37 -2.04 -14.64 -9.59
CA PRO A 37 -2.81 -13.48 -10.02
C PRO A 37 -4.22 -13.50 -9.40
N PRO A 38 -4.95 -12.37 -9.45
CA PRO A 38 -6.37 -12.36 -9.17
C PRO A 38 -7.10 -13.30 -10.13
N SER A 39 -8.24 -13.85 -9.71
CA SER A 39 -8.98 -14.86 -10.46
C SER A 39 -10.40 -14.41 -10.83
N GLY A 40 -10.99 -15.07 -11.84
CA GLY A 40 -12.37 -14.82 -12.27
C GLY A 40 -12.58 -13.40 -12.80
N THR A 41 -13.72 -12.80 -12.46
CA THR A 41 -14.09 -11.42 -12.87
C THR A 41 -13.14 -10.36 -12.32
N ASP A 42 -12.36 -10.69 -11.30
CA ASP A 42 -11.41 -9.78 -10.66
C ASP A 42 -10.23 -9.43 -11.55
N ALA A 43 -9.93 -10.27 -12.53
CA ALA A 43 -8.81 -10.11 -13.46
C ALA A 43 -9.21 -9.48 -14.80
N ALA A 44 -10.50 -9.35 -15.09
CA ALA A 44 -10.98 -9.06 -16.46
C ALA A 44 -10.41 -7.75 -17.06
N ASP A 45 -10.20 -6.73 -16.22
CA ASP A 45 -9.75 -5.41 -16.65
C ASP A 45 -8.38 -5.03 -16.06
N LEU A 46 -7.61 -6.03 -15.59
CA LEU A 46 -6.32 -5.83 -14.94
C LEU A 46 -5.18 -6.44 -15.74
N PHE A 47 -4.13 -5.68 -15.95
CA PHE A 47 -2.86 -6.23 -16.43
C PHE A 47 -2.08 -6.83 -15.25
N CYS A 48 -1.90 -8.14 -15.22
CA CYS A 48 -1.34 -8.86 -14.08
C CYS A 48 0.11 -9.27 -14.34
N VAL A 49 1.04 -8.86 -13.47
CA VAL A 49 2.47 -9.15 -13.60
C VAL A 49 3.00 -9.84 -12.34
N SER A 50 3.75 -10.93 -12.51
CA SER A 50 4.47 -11.55 -11.39
C SER A 50 5.64 -10.67 -10.95
N CYS A 51 5.75 -10.41 -9.64
CA CYS A 51 6.84 -9.61 -9.09
C CYS A 51 6.99 -9.87 -7.58
N ASP A 52 8.18 -10.26 -7.16
CA ASP A 52 8.61 -10.17 -5.78
C ASP A 52 9.28 -8.80 -5.56
N VAL A 53 8.70 -7.95 -4.70
CA VAL A 53 9.23 -6.60 -4.43
C VAL A 53 10.56 -6.60 -3.65
N THR A 54 10.99 -7.76 -3.16
CA THR A 54 12.31 -7.92 -2.53
C THR A 54 13.44 -8.05 -3.55
N ASP A 55 13.11 -8.36 -4.80
CA ASP A 55 14.04 -8.48 -5.92
C ASP A 55 13.97 -7.26 -6.84
N ALA A 56 15.05 -6.48 -6.89
CA ALA A 56 15.12 -5.27 -7.71
C ALA A 56 14.99 -5.55 -9.21
N GLY A 57 15.52 -6.68 -9.69
CA GLY A 57 15.42 -7.09 -11.09
C GLY A 57 13.99 -7.43 -11.48
N GLN A 58 13.23 -8.11 -10.61
CA GLN A 58 11.82 -8.38 -10.84
C GLN A 58 10.98 -7.09 -10.80
N VAL A 59 11.32 -6.14 -9.93
CA VAL A 59 10.66 -4.83 -9.92
C VAL A 59 10.88 -4.11 -11.24
N ASP A 60 12.12 -4.03 -11.73
CA ASP A 60 12.43 -3.40 -13.00
C ASP A 60 11.68 -4.09 -14.16
N ALA A 61 11.74 -5.41 -14.23
CA ALA A 61 11.03 -6.19 -15.27
C ALA A 61 9.50 -6.00 -15.24
N ALA A 62 8.91 -5.93 -14.04
CA ALA A 62 7.49 -5.69 -13.90
C ALA A 62 7.08 -4.30 -14.40
N PHE A 63 7.86 -3.26 -14.08
CA PHE A 63 7.61 -1.92 -14.61
C PHE A 63 7.79 -1.88 -16.14
N ASP A 64 8.82 -2.52 -16.67
CA ASP A 64 9.04 -2.58 -18.12
C ASP A 64 7.87 -3.25 -18.85
N ALA A 65 7.33 -4.35 -18.30
CA ALA A 65 6.15 -5.02 -18.84
C ALA A 65 4.90 -4.12 -18.79
N VAL A 66 4.65 -3.45 -17.68
CA VAL A 66 3.53 -2.52 -17.53
C VAL A 66 3.67 -1.34 -18.49
N GLU A 67 4.86 -0.76 -18.60
CA GLU A 67 5.13 0.39 -19.47
C GLU A 67 5.01 0.04 -20.95
N ALA A 68 5.35 -1.19 -21.34
CA ALA A 68 5.19 -1.68 -22.71
C ALA A 68 3.71 -1.88 -23.10
N GLU A 69 2.89 -2.38 -22.18
CA GLU A 69 1.48 -2.71 -22.42
C GLU A 69 0.56 -1.50 -22.24
N LEU A 70 0.73 -0.78 -21.11
CA LEU A 70 -0.18 0.28 -20.70
C LEU A 70 0.41 1.69 -20.85
N GLY A 71 1.71 1.81 -20.99
CA GLY A 71 2.41 3.09 -20.96
C GLY A 71 3.00 3.43 -19.59
N PRO A 72 3.68 4.61 -19.48
CA PRO A 72 4.37 5.03 -18.27
C PRO A 72 3.49 5.00 -17.03
N VAL A 73 4.00 4.45 -15.93
CA VAL A 73 3.28 4.45 -14.64
C VAL A 73 3.17 5.88 -14.11
N GLU A 74 1.95 6.36 -13.97
CA GLU A 74 1.60 7.70 -13.51
C GLU A 74 1.17 7.71 -12.02
N VAL A 75 0.53 6.62 -11.57
CA VAL A 75 0.12 6.42 -10.18
C VAL A 75 0.72 5.11 -9.67
N LEU A 76 1.42 5.16 -8.54
CA LEU A 76 1.90 3.98 -7.83
C LEU A 76 1.16 3.84 -6.50
N VAL A 77 0.54 2.68 -6.28
CA VAL A 77 0.05 2.24 -4.97
C VAL A 77 0.99 1.15 -4.46
N ALA A 78 1.90 1.52 -3.56
CA ALA A 78 2.85 0.61 -2.94
C ALA A 78 2.18 -0.10 -1.76
N ASN A 79 1.48 -1.21 -2.06
CA ASN A 79 0.66 -1.95 -1.11
C ASN A 79 1.29 -3.30 -0.70
N ALA A 80 2.15 -3.91 -1.52
CA ALA A 80 2.75 -5.20 -1.21
C ALA A 80 3.35 -5.22 0.21
N GLY A 81 2.99 -6.25 0.98
CA GLY A 81 3.45 -6.39 2.35
C GLY A 81 3.04 -7.71 2.97
N ILE A 82 3.76 -8.06 4.03
CA ILE A 82 3.55 -9.27 4.83
C ILE A 82 3.56 -8.94 6.31
N THR A 83 3.01 -9.84 7.13
CA THR A 83 3.20 -9.89 8.57
C THR A 83 3.90 -11.18 8.96
N ALA A 84 4.68 -11.16 10.03
CA ALA A 84 5.25 -12.33 10.68
C ALA A 84 5.25 -12.05 12.19
N ASP A 85 4.07 -12.24 12.78
CA ASP A 85 3.79 -11.86 14.17
C ASP A 85 4.51 -12.80 15.14
N MET A 86 5.36 -12.23 15.99
CA MET A 86 6.15 -12.96 16.99
C MET A 86 6.59 -12.02 18.10
N LEU A 87 6.52 -12.46 19.36
CA LEU A 87 7.07 -11.69 20.48
C LEU A 87 8.57 -11.47 20.29
N VAL A 88 9.07 -10.29 20.64
CA VAL A 88 10.45 -9.86 20.35
C VAL A 88 11.51 -10.84 20.88
N LEU A 89 11.28 -11.49 22.03
CA LEU A 89 12.20 -12.48 22.59
C LEU A 89 12.33 -13.77 21.75
N ARG A 90 11.42 -14.00 20.80
CA ARG A 90 11.42 -15.16 19.91
C ARG A 90 11.68 -14.76 18.46
N MET A 91 11.68 -13.46 18.18
CA MET A 91 11.90 -12.93 16.83
C MET A 91 13.40 -12.95 16.52
N ASP A 92 13.80 -13.75 15.56
CA ASP A 92 15.16 -13.73 15.06
C ASP A 92 15.39 -12.62 14.04
N ASP A 93 16.65 -12.32 13.76
CA ASP A 93 17.05 -11.26 12.83
C ASP A 93 16.48 -11.48 11.41
N ALA A 94 16.37 -12.74 10.98
CA ALA A 94 15.87 -13.08 9.65
C ALA A 94 14.36 -12.78 9.54
N ALA A 95 13.55 -13.11 10.55
CA ALA A 95 12.13 -12.79 10.61
C ALA A 95 11.90 -11.27 10.62
N PHE A 96 12.74 -10.53 11.36
CA PHE A 96 12.68 -9.06 11.36
C PHE A 96 13.05 -8.52 9.98
N ALA A 97 14.19 -8.93 9.42
CA ALA A 97 14.69 -8.44 8.14
C ALA A 97 13.74 -8.74 6.98
N THR A 98 13.12 -9.93 6.94
CA THR A 98 12.20 -10.33 5.88
C THR A 98 10.98 -9.39 5.80
N VAL A 99 10.40 -9.01 6.93
CA VAL A 99 9.26 -8.09 6.96
C VAL A 99 9.68 -6.67 6.57
N VAL A 100 10.81 -6.21 7.07
CA VAL A 100 11.34 -4.87 6.72
C VAL A 100 11.73 -4.81 5.24
N ASP A 101 12.36 -5.84 4.70
CA ASP A 101 12.75 -5.88 3.29
C ASP A 101 11.53 -5.88 2.37
N THR A 102 10.51 -6.68 2.67
CA THR A 102 9.29 -6.71 1.87
C THR A 102 8.52 -5.39 1.97
N ASN A 103 8.20 -4.94 3.19
CA ASN A 103 7.25 -3.85 3.40
C ASN A 103 7.86 -2.47 3.16
N LEU A 104 9.11 -2.25 3.59
CA LEU A 104 9.77 -0.96 3.53
C LEU A 104 10.71 -0.86 2.33
N ALA A 105 11.67 -1.77 2.21
CA ALA A 105 12.61 -1.73 1.11
C ALA A 105 11.94 -2.05 -0.24
N GLY A 106 10.93 -2.94 -0.28
CA GLY A 106 10.09 -3.17 -1.45
C GLY A 106 9.31 -1.91 -1.88
N GLY A 107 8.74 -1.19 -0.90
CA GLY A 107 8.12 0.11 -1.15
C GLY A 107 9.10 1.14 -1.72
N PHE A 108 10.32 1.19 -1.19
CA PHE A 108 11.39 2.04 -1.72
C PHE A 108 11.77 1.65 -3.17
N ARG A 109 11.98 0.36 -3.46
CA ARG A 109 12.37 -0.11 -4.81
C ARG A 109 11.32 0.29 -5.85
N THR A 110 10.04 0.05 -5.55
CA THR A 110 8.94 0.38 -6.46
C THR A 110 8.78 1.89 -6.64
N ALA A 111 8.88 2.69 -5.58
CA ALA A 111 8.85 4.14 -5.67
C ALA A 111 10.03 4.68 -6.48
N LYS A 112 11.26 4.19 -6.24
CA LYS A 112 12.47 4.56 -6.98
C LYS A 112 12.32 4.31 -8.49
N ARG A 113 11.67 3.19 -8.87
CA ARG A 113 11.45 2.88 -10.29
C ARG A 113 10.36 3.78 -10.89
N ALA A 114 9.27 4.03 -10.17
CA ALA A 114 8.17 4.88 -10.64
C ALA A 114 8.61 6.33 -10.90
N VAL A 115 9.37 6.93 -9.99
CA VAL A 115 9.79 8.34 -10.11
C VAL A 115 10.63 8.63 -11.36
N GLN A 116 11.29 7.63 -11.95
CA GLN A 116 12.12 7.84 -13.15
C GLN A 116 11.33 8.41 -14.34
N LYS A 117 10.11 7.92 -14.56
CA LYS A 117 9.22 8.41 -15.63
C LYS A 117 8.39 9.60 -15.16
N MET A 118 7.89 9.59 -13.92
CA MET A 118 7.14 10.68 -13.32
C MET A 118 7.92 12.00 -13.32
N MET A 119 9.24 11.97 -13.03
CA MET A 119 10.10 13.14 -13.09
C MET A 119 10.16 13.79 -14.47
N ARG A 120 10.25 12.97 -15.51
CA ARG A 120 10.28 13.44 -16.92
C ARG A 120 8.93 14.01 -17.33
N ALA A 121 7.84 13.34 -16.94
CA ALA A 121 6.48 13.78 -17.19
C ALA A 121 6.09 15.02 -16.39
N ARG A 122 6.82 15.35 -15.32
CA ARG A 122 6.50 16.40 -14.32
C ARG A 122 5.10 16.20 -13.73
N TRP A 123 4.73 14.96 -13.49
CA TRP A 123 3.50 14.55 -12.86
C TRP A 123 3.65 13.15 -12.27
N GLY A 124 3.08 12.91 -11.11
CA GLY A 124 3.00 11.59 -10.52
C GLY A 124 2.28 11.57 -9.17
N ARG A 125 1.78 10.41 -8.81
CA ARG A 125 1.14 10.15 -7.51
C ARG A 125 1.68 8.86 -6.92
N ILE A 126 2.22 8.92 -5.72
CA ILE A 126 2.72 7.74 -5.00
C ILE A 126 1.97 7.64 -3.68
N ILE A 127 1.34 6.51 -3.44
CA ILE A 127 0.62 6.22 -2.22
C ILE A 127 1.18 4.95 -1.58
N PHE A 128 1.73 5.06 -0.38
CA PHE A 128 2.15 3.92 0.42
C PHE A 128 1.01 3.45 1.32
N ILE A 129 0.78 2.14 1.36
CA ILE A 129 -0.15 1.53 2.31
C ILE A 129 0.64 1.14 3.57
N SER A 130 0.48 1.96 4.61
CA SER A 130 1.05 1.73 5.93
C SER A 130 0.07 0.93 6.81
N SER A 131 0.00 1.26 8.09
CA SER A 131 -0.96 0.73 9.07
C SER A 131 -1.03 1.67 10.26
N VAL A 132 -2.15 1.69 10.97
CA VAL A 132 -2.26 2.31 12.30
C VAL A 132 -1.19 1.78 13.25
N VAL A 133 -0.82 0.49 13.14
CA VAL A 133 0.22 -0.15 13.95
C VAL A 133 1.59 0.52 13.77
N GLY A 134 1.86 1.14 12.62
CA GLY A 134 3.08 1.92 12.42
C GLY A 134 3.20 3.15 13.34
N ALA A 135 2.06 3.68 13.82
CA ALA A 135 2.03 4.81 14.75
C ALA A 135 1.86 4.37 16.22
N THR A 136 1.00 3.37 16.47
CA THR A 136 0.63 2.94 17.82
C THR A 136 1.54 1.84 18.38
N GLY A 137 2.21 1.08 17.51
CA GLY A 137 2.83 -0.19 17.89
C GLY A 137 1.80 -1.27 18.19
N GLN A 138 2.24 -2.53 18.20
CA GLN A 138 1.43 -3.69 18.60
C GLN A 138 2.35 -4.77 19.15
N ALA A 139 2.00 -5.32 20.31
CA ALA A 139 2.75 -6.46 20.86
C ALA A 139 2.78 -7.62 19.87
N GLY A 140 3.97 -8.19 19.66
CA GLY A 140 4.19 -9.26 18.68
C GLY A 140 4.39 -8.78 17.23
N GLN A 141 4.37 -7.47 16.96
CA GLN A 141 4.51 -6.92 15.62
C GLN A 141 5.66 -5.90 15.49
N ALA A 142 6.75 -6.09 16.22
CA ALA A 142 7.88 -5.14 16.21
C ALA A 142 8.46 -4.92 14.80
N ASN A 143 8.64 -5.99 14.02
CA ASN A 143 9.07 -5.95 12.62
C ASN A 143 8.07 -5.20 11.72
N TYR A 144 6.79 -5.54 11.84
CA TYR A 144 5.73 -4.94 11.05
C TYR A 144 5.55 -3.46 11.40
N ALA A 145 5.45 -3.12 12.69
CA ALA A 145 5.34 -1.74 13.16
C ALA A 145 6.51 -0.89 12.66
N ALA A 146 7.75 -1.38 12.81
CA ALA A 146 8.95 -0.70 12.33
C ALA A 146 8.90 -0.46 10.82
N SER A 147 8.50 -1.48 10.03
CA SER A 147 8.40 -1.38 8.58
C SER A 147 7.36 -0.34 8.14
N LYS A 148 6.19 -0.34 8.78
CA LYS A 148 5.08 0.57 8.47
C LYS A 148 5.33 2.01 8.94
N ALA A 149 6.00 2.19 10.07
CA ALA A 149 6.50 3.49 10.52
C ALA A 149 7.57 4.05 9.57
N GLY A 150 8.48 3.21 9.09
CA GLY A 150 9.52 3.59 8.12
C GLY A 150 8.97 4.17 6.82
N LEU A 151 7.82 3.67 6.33
CA LEU A 151 7.15 4.22 5.15
C LEU A 151 6.76 5.70 5.30
N VAL A 152 6.47 6.16 6.52
CA VAL A 152 6.14 7.57 6.78
C VAL A 152 7.39 8.45 6.56
N GLY A 153 8.54 8.04 7.09
CA GLY A 153 9.81 8.75 6.88
C GLY A 153 10.21 8.76 5.39
N LEU A 154 10.10 7.61 4.74
CA LEU A 154 10.36 7.46 3.30
C LEU A 154 9.44 8.39 2.48
N SER A 155 8.14 8.36 2.73
CA SER A 155 7.15 9.20 2.04
C SER A 155 7.48 10.69 2.15
N ARG A 156 7.78 11.16 3.36
CA ARG A 156 8.12 12.57 3.61
C ARG A 156 9.41 13.02 2.91
N SER A 157 10.41 12.14 2.84
CA SER A 157 11.65 12.40 2.11
C SER A 157 11.39 12.54 0.62
N LEU A 158 10.68 11.56 0.02
CA LEU A 158 10.33 11.59 -1.40
C LEU A 158 9.42 12.78 -1.76
N ALA A 159 8.46 13.12 -0.87
CA ALA A 159 7.59 14.27 -1.06
C ALA A 159 8.40 15.58 -1.19
N ARG A 160 9.42 15.78 -0.34
CA ARG A 160 10.31 16.95 -0.42
C ARG A 160 11.18 16.93 -1.67
N GLU A 161 11.71 15.79 -2.03
CA GLU A 161 12.63 15.63 -3.16
C GLU A 161 11.95 15.89 -4.51
N PHE A 162 10.68 15.42 -4.65
CA PHE A 162 9.99 15.44 -5.94
C PHE A 162 8.86 16.46 -6.06
N ALA A 163 8.60 17.28 -5.04
CA ALA A 163 7.56 18.33 -5.07
C ALA A 163 7.69 19.27 -6.26
N SER A 164 8.92 19.71 -6.62
CA SER A 164 9.19 20.59 -7.75
C SER A 164 8.84 19.97 -9.12
N ARG A 165 8.56 18.68 -9.14
CA ARG A 165 8.14 17.92 -10.32
C ARG A 165 6.66 17.59 -10.33
N ASN A 166 5.85 18.22 -9.47
CA ASN A 166 4.42 17.95 -9.34
C ASN A 166 4.12 16.46 -9.03
N ILE A 167 5.01 15.83 -8.26
CA ILE A 167 4.82 14.46 -7.75
C ILE A 167 4.43 14.57 -6.29
N THR A 168 3.25 14.04 -5.94
CA THR A 168 2.83 13.94 -4.55
C THR A 168 3.10 12.54 -4.01
N VAL A 169 3.53 12.48 -2.74
CA VAL A 169 3.82 11.21 -2.07
C VAL A 169 3.13 11.21 -0.72
N ASN A 170 2.17 10.29 -0.53
CA ASN A 170 1.34 10.22 0.67
C ASN A 170 1.30 8.81 1.24
N VAL A 171 0.82 8.69 2.46
CA VAL A 171 0.63 7.42 3.17
C VAL A 171 -0.84 7.29 3.54
N VAL A 172 -1.43 6.15 3.25
CA VAL A 172 -2.70 5.72 3.85
C VAL A 172 -2.37 4.72 4.96
N ALA A 173 -2.94 4.89 6.14
CA ALA A 173 -2.70 4.06 7.31
C ALA A 173 -4.01 3.37 7.74
N PRO A 174 -4.31 2.17 7.20
CA PRO A 174 -5.50 1.43 7.58
C PRO A 174 -5.45 0.94 9.02
N GLY A 175 -6.62 0.89 9.66
CA GLY A 175 -6.89 0.14 10.88
C GLY A 175 -7.22 -1.33 10.60
N PRO A 176 -8.10 -1.94 11.42
CA PRO A 176 -8.57 -3.29 11.20
C PRO A 176 -9.54 -3.31 9.99
N ILE A 177 -9.11 -3.95 8.91
CA ILE A 177 -9.88 -4.07 7.66
C ILE A 177 -10.27 -5.54 7.44
N THR A 178 -11.49 -5.78 7.01
CA THR A 178 -11.99 -7.12 6.67
C THR A 178 -11.31 -7.63 5.41
N THR A 179 -10.34 -8.53 5.58
CA THR A 179 -9.56 -9.15 4.51
C THR A 179 -9.31 -10.62 4.84
N GLU A 180 -8.76 -11.39 3.91
CA GLU A 180 -8.32 -12.77 4.21
C GLU A 180 -7.35 -12.83 5.40
N MET A 181 -6.50 -11.81 5.58
CA MET A 181 -5.55 -11.71 6.69
C MET A 181 -6.26 -11.63 8.05
N THR A 182 -7.41 -10.98 8.13
CA THR A 182 -8.21 -10.83 9.36
C THR A 182 -9.29 -11.91 9.51
N ALA A 183 -9.55 -12.70 8.47
CA ALA A 183 -10.53 -13.79 8.50
C ALA A 183 -10.13 -14.93 9.46
N SER A 184 -8.82 -15.10 9.72
CA SER A 184 -8.28 -16.14 10.61
C SER A 184 -8.27 -15.73 12.09
N LEU A 185 -8.73 -14.53 12.44
CA LEU A 185 -8.81 -14.08 13.84
C LEU A 185 -9.90 -14.85 14.58
N SER A 186 -9.60 -15.24 15.83
CA SER A 186 -10.62 -15.80 16.74
C SER A 186 -11.72 -14.77 17.02
N GLU A 187 -12.92 -15.26 17.35
CA GLU A 187 -14.07 -14.39 17.65
C GLU A 187 -13.79 -13.45 18.82
N ASP A 188 -13.15 -13.94 19.89
CA ASP A 188 -12.78 -13.12 21.05
C ASP A 188 -11.83 -11.97 20.63
N ARG A 189 -10.85 -12.27 19.77
CA ARG A 189 -9.91 -11.25 19.29
C ARG A 189 -10.59 -10.25 18.35
N ARG A 190 -11.53 -10.73 17.54
CA ARG A 190 -12.34 -9.88 16.66
C ARG A 190 -13.20 -8.92 17.47
N THR A 191 -13.86 -9.42 18.51
CA THR A 191 -14.67 -8.62 19.44
C THR A 191 -13.82 -7.57 20.14
N ALA A 192 -12.69 -7.95 20.73
CA ALA A 192 -11.79 -7.01 21.40
C ALA A 192 -11.27 -5.90 20.47
N ILE A 193 -10.94 -6.24 19.22
CA ILE A 193 -10.54 -5.23 18.23
C ILE A 193 -11.72 -4.31 17.90
N THR A 194 -12.91 -4.86 17.69
CA THR A 194 -14.12 -4.09 17.37
C THR A 194 -14.46 -3.08 18.48
N GLU A 195 -14.36 -3.51 19.74
CA GLU A 195 -14.60 -2.65 20.91
C GLU A 195 -13.55 -1.52 21.03
N ALA A 196 -12.33 -1.76 20.58
CA ALA A 196 -11.27 -0.74 20.59
C ALA A 196 -11.43 0.30 19.47
N VAL A 197 -12.18 0.00 18.40
CA VAL A 197 -12.44 0.94 17.31
C VAL A 197 -13.60 1.87 17.66
N PRO A 198 -13.42 3.19 17.71
CA PRO A 198 -14.52 4.12 18.02
C PRO A 198 -15.75 3.98 17.14
N LEU A 199 -15.59 3.66 15.85
CA LEU A 199 -16.73 3.37 14.96
C LEU A 199 -17.36 1.99 15.19
N GLY A 200 -16.87 1.15 16.11
CA GLY A 200 -17.47 -0.11 16.53
C GLY A 200 -17.50 -1.20 15.46
N ARG A 201 -16.63 -1.15 14.46
CA ARG A 201 -16.57 -2.14 13.38
C ARG A 201 -15.22 -2.20 12.70
N PHE A 202 -14.97 -3.27 11.98
CA PHE A 202 -13.92 -3.31 10.98
C PHE A 202 -14.28 -2.41 9.79
N GLY A 203 -13.28 -1.81 9.17
CA GLY A 203 -13.42 -1.16 7.88
C GLY A 203 -13.44 -2.18 6.74
N THR A 204 -13.76 -1.72 5.54
CA THR A 204 -13.72 -2.54 4.32
C THR A 204 -12.53 -2.16 3.45
N PRO A 205 -12.04 -3.06 2.58
CA PRO A 205 -11.00 -2.71 1.61
C PRO A 205 -11.40 -1.54 0.71
N GLU A 206 -12.68 -1.40 0.38
CA GLU A 206 -13.23 -0.35 -0.46
C GLU A 206 -13.13 1.02 0.21
N GLU A 207 -13.34 1.12 1.53
CA GLU A 207 -13.17 2.37 2.28
C GLU A 207 -11.71 2.87 2.23
N VAL A 208 -10.75 1.95 2.27
CA VAL A 208 -9.33 2.28 2.06
C VAL A 208 -9.07 2.71 0.62
N ALA A 209 -9.61 1.96 -0.35
CA ALA A 209 -9.42 2.19 -1.77
C ALA A 209 -9.92 3.57 -2.22
N GLU A 210 -11.06 4.04 -1.71
CA GLU A 210 -11.60 5.36 -2.02
C GLU A 210 -10.68 6.48 -1.52
N THR A 211 -10.07 6.32 -0.33
CA THR A 211 -9.06 7.27 0.17
C THR A 211 -7.81 7.29 -0.71
N VAL A 212 -7.34 6.12 -1.16
CA VAL A 212 -6.21 6.00 -2.08
C VAL A 212 -6.53 6.69 -3.42
N ARG A 213 -7.72 6.44 -3.98
CA ARG A 213 -8.19 7.05 -5.23
C ARG A 213 -8.28 8.58 -5.10
N PHE A 214 -8.80 9.09 -3.98
CA PHE A 214 -8.85 10.53 -3.70
C PHE A 214 -7.43 11.13 -3.70
N LEU A 215 -6.48 10.54 -2.97
CA LEU A 215 -5.09 11.02 -2.90
C LEU A 215 -4.37 10.97 -4.25
N ALA A 216 -4.78 10.09 -5.16
CA ALA A 216 -4.27 10.00 -6.52
C ALA A 216 -4.95 10.99 -7.49
N SER A 217 -5.98 11.70 -7.08
CA SER A 217 -6.74 12.63 -7.92
C SER A 217 -6.13 14.04 -7.93
N ASP A 218 -6.61 14.88 -8.86
CA ASP A 218 -6.25 16.30 -8.91
C ASP A 218 -6.86 17.09 -7.74
N ALA A 219 -7.95 16.61 -7.14
CA ALA A 219 -8.53 17.20 -5.94
C ALA A 219 -7.55 17.17 -4.75
N ALA A 220 -6.61 16.24 -4.74
CA ALA A 220 -5.57 16.11 -3.72
C ALA A 220 -4.21 16.70 -4.16
N ALA A 221 -4.14 17.49 -5.23
CA ALA A 221 -2.86 17.98 -5.79
C ALA A 221 -2.01 18.81 -4.82
N PHE A 222 -2.61 19.36 -3.76
CA PHE A 222 -1.89 20.12 -2.73
C PHE A 222 -1.63 19.31 -1.45
N ILE A 223 -1.90 17.98 -1.49
CA ILE A 223 -1.64 17.06 -0.37
C ILE A 223 -0.40 16.23 -0.71
N THR A 224 0.69 16.46 0.04
CA THR A 224 1.92 15.67 -0.08
C THR A 224 2.62 15.54 1.28
N GLY A 225 3.25 14.40 1.55
CA GLY A 225 3.87 14.07 2.83
C GLY A 225 2.87 13.78 3.96
N ALA A 226 1.58 13.67 3.64
CA ALA A 226 0.52 13.40 4.59
C ALA A 226 0.47 11.91 4.97
N VAL A 227 -0.01 11.66 6.20
CA VAL A 227 -0.43 10.34 6.66
C VAL A 227 -1.92 10.43 6.92
N VAL A 228 -2.71 9.68 6.17
CA VAL A 228 -4.17 9.67 6.26
C VAL A 228 -4.62 8.36 6.91
N PRO A 229 -5.09 8.38 8.17
CA PRO A 229 -5.64 7.19 8.81
C PRO A 229 -6.99 6.83 8.19
N VAL A 230 -7.21 5.52 8.00
CA VAL A 230 -8.50 4.93 7.63
C VAL A 230 -8.75 3.79 8.61
N ASP A 231 -9.01 4.13 9.86
CA ASP A 231 -8.90 3.25 11.01
C ASP A 231 -10.09 3.28 11.98
N GLY A 232 -11.15 4.00 11.60
CA GLY A 232 -12.33 4.15 12.44
C GLY A 232 -12.08 4.89 13.76
N GLY A 233 -10.96 5.65 13.83
CA GLY A 233 -10.56 6.40 15.01
C GLY A 233 -9.62 5.65 15.96
N LEU A 234 -9.21 4.43 15.63
CA LEU A 234 -8.38 3.59 16.51
C LEU A 234 -7.03 4.26 16.85
N GLY A 235 -6.45 5.01 15.92
CA GLY A 235 -5.15 5.65 16.10
C GLY A 235 -5.17 7.01 16.82
N MET A 236 -6.34 7.52 17.22
CA MET A 236 -6.42 8.82 17.92
C MET A 236 -5.80 8.79 19.31
N GLY A 237 -5.59 7.61 19.89
CA GLY A 237 -5.20 7.45 21.29
C GLY A 237 -6.38 7.64 22.26
N PRO A 238 -6.16 7.39 23.57
CA PRO A 238 -7.18 7.64 24.56
C PRO A 238 -7.50 9.13 24.63
N SER A 239 -8.78 9.44 24.62
CA SER A 239 -9.32 10.79 24.88
C SER A 239 -9.11 11.18 26.34
#